data_9bcd4beb468b01d4b6bf68564330e7b7
#
_entry.id   9bcd4beb468b01d4b6bf68564330e7b7
#
_cell.length_a   1.000
_cell.length_b   1.000
_cell.length_c   1.000
_cell.angle_alpha   90.00
_cell.angle_beta   90.00
_cell.angle_gamma   90.00
#
_symmetry.space_group_name_H-M   'P 1'
#
loop_
_entity.id
_entity.type
_entity.pdbx_description
1 polymer ?
#
loop_
_entity_poly.entity_id
_entity_poly.type
_entity_poly.pdbx_seq_one_letter_code
_entity_poly.pdbx_strand_id
1 'polypeptide(L)'
;GYGDNPSGLNPDSCPSIYGASNQLANFGCPDSDGDGYADTDDNFITDSTQWVDSDSDGYGDNPAGNNPDGCVSVQGFSSQDRFGCPDTDGDGYSDPDPTGANGPVWTVDDNADLWPSDVTQWVDDDDDTFGDNPLGTDGDMCPGVAGSSHNDRNGCIDSDGDGYSDPDPTGVNGPVWTVADGADAFPSDASMWADADGDGVDDASDDSCPNVAGTSTQDRLGCPDSDG
;
A
#
# COMPACT_ATOMS: atom_id res chain seq x y z
N GLY A 1 6.29 -21.80 45.17
CA GLY A 1 4.84 -21.90 45.27
C GLY A 1 4.30 -20.92 46.29
N TYR A 2 3.15 -20.40 46.05
CA TYR A 2 2.39 -19.54 46.96
C TYR A 2 1.70 -20.39 48.02
N GLY A 3 1.34 -19.81 49.16
CA GLY A 3 0.72 -20.55 50.24
C GLY A 3 -0.79 -20.50 50.22
N ASP A 4 -1.44 -21.62 50.55
CA ASP A 4 -2.91 -21.78 50.50
C ASP A 4 -3.66 -21.00 51.62
N ASN A 5 -2.94 -20.25 52.47
CA ASN A 5 -3.59 -19.43 53.50
C ASN A 5 -4.19 -18.15 52.90
N PRO A 6 -5.52 -18.02 52.81
CA PRO A 6 -6.18 -16.86 52.16
C PRO A 6 -5.97 -15.52 52.91
N SER A 7 -5.40 -15.58 54.14
CA SER A 7 -5.03 -14.39 54.91
C SER A 7 -3.53 -14.10 54.86
N GLY A 8 -2.80 -14.84 54.06
CA GLY A 8 -1.36 -14.66 53.87
C GLY A 8 -1.03 -13.48 52.95
N LEU A 9 0.26 -13.17 52.88
CA LEU A 9 0.76 -12.24 51.86
C LEU A 9 0.83 -12.97 50.52
N ASN A 10 0.13 -12.49 49.51
CA ASN A 10 0.00 -13.15 48.21
C ASN A 10 -0.45 -14.62 48.32
N PRO A 11 -1.69 -14.87 48.76
CA PRO A 11 -2.20 -16.23 48.89
C PRO A 11 -2.34 -16.88 47.52
N ASP A 12 -2.19 -18.20 47.47
CA ASP A 12 -2.45 -19.00 46.29
C ASP A 12 -3.92 -18.90 45.90
N SER A 13 -4.19 -18.38 44.72
CA SER A 13 -5.55 -18.22 44.17
C SER A 13 -6.07 -19.51 43.53
N CYS A 14 -5.16 -20.45 43.22
CA CYS A 14 -5.46 -21.72 42.58
C CYS A 14 -4.88 -22.92 43.35
N PRO A 15 -5.21 -23.09 44.65
CA PRO A 15 -4.51 -24.04 45.56
C PRO A 15 -4.64 -25.51 45.15
N SER A 16 -5.46 -25.83 44.18
CA SER A 16 -5.65 -27.21 43.67
C SER A 16 -4.96 -27.46 42.33
N ILE A 17 -4.33 -26.46 41.76
CA ILE A 17 -3.69 -26.52 40.43
C ILE A 17 -2.32 -25.85 40.54
N TYR A 18 -1.29 -26.52 40.05
CA TYR A 18 0.04 -25.91 40.02
C TYR A 18 0.11 -24.77 38.98
N GLY A 19 0.65 -23.64 39.39
CA GLY A 19 0.87 -22.49 38.52
C GLY A 19 2.00 -21.58 39.03
N ALA A 20 2.41 -20.65 38.20
CA ALA A 20 3.53 -19.75 38.42
C ALA A 20 3.18 -18.26 38.36
N SER A 21 1.92 -17.93 38.03
CA SER A 21 1.47 -16.55 37.93
C SER A 21 1.79 -15.72 39.18
N ASN A 22 2.18 -14.46 38.95
CA ASN A 22 2.64 -13.57 40.03
C ASN A 22 2.18 -12.12 39.86
N GLN A 23 1.34 -11.87 38.87
CA GLN A 23 0.76 -10.56 38.58
C GLN A 23 -0.71 -10.49 39.00
N LEU A 24 -1.26 -9.27 39.03
CA LEU A 24 -2.62 -8.99 39.50
C LEU A 24 -2.91 -9.63 40.86
N ALA A 25 -4.02 -10.29 41.01
CA ALA A 25 -4.40 -10.95 42.27
C ALA A 25 -4.47 -12.49 42.15
N ASN A 26 -4.08 -13.06 41.01
CA ASN A 26 -4.18 -14.49 40.69
C ASN A 26 -2.82 -15.18 40.83
N PHE A 27 -2.26 -15.13 42.07
CA PHE A 27 -0.99 -15.80 42.40
C PHE A 27 -1.12 -17.31 42.39
N GLY A 28 -0.13 -17.98 41.80
CA GLY A 28 -0.04 -19.45 41.81
C GLY A 28 -0.97 -20.17 40.83
N CYS A 29 -1.67 -19.46 39.99
CA CYS A 29 -2.48 -20.04 38.95
C CYS A 29 -1.67 -20.43 37.67
N PRO A 30 -2.21 -21.31 36.81
CA PRO A 30 -1.59 -21.60 35.51
C PRO A 30 -1.19 -20.35 34.76
N ASP A 31 0.00 -20.39 34.20
CA ASP A 31 0.63 -19.33 33.43
C ASP A 31 1.44 -20.06 32.35
N SER A 32 0.90 -20.08 31.14
CA SER A 32 1.34 -20.99 30.09
C SER A 32 2.60 -20.52 29.37
N ASP A 33 2.79 -19.21 29.24
CA ASP A 33 3.94 -18.63 28.57
C ASP A 33 4.99 -18.03 29.52
N GLY A 34 4.63 -17.89 30.82
CA GLY A 34 5.57 -17.53 31.88
C GLY A 34 5.80 -16.03 32.04
N ASP A 35 4.89 -15.18 31.58
CA ASP A 35 4.97 -13.73 31.72
C ASP A 35 4.54 -13.22 33.11
N GLY A 36 3.90 -14.07 33.87
CA GLY A 36 3.45 -13.80 35.25
C GLY A 36 1.94 -13.54 35.34
N TYR A 37 1.24 -13.35 34.27
CA TYR A 37 -0.22 -13.29 34.28
C TYR A 37 -0.79 -14.72 34.28
N ALA A 38 -1.93 -14.91 34.89
CA ALA A 38 -2.60 -16.21 34.86
C ALA A 38 -3.33 -16.37 33.50
N ASP A 39 -3.38 -17.60 32.97
CA ASP A 39 -4.10 -17.92 31.73
C ASP A 39 -5.56 -17.41 31.71
N THR A 40 -6.15 -17.17 32.87
CA THR A 40 -7.52 -16.62 32.99
C THR A 40 -7.61 -15.12 32.88
N ASP A 41 -6.50 -14.42 33.05
CA ASP A 41 -6.37 -12.96 33.02
C ASP A 41 -5.53 -12.48 31.85
N ASP A 42 -5.09 -13.43 31.02
CA ASP A 42 -4.22 -13.22 29.89
C ASP A 42 -4.99 -13.45 28.59
N ASN A 43 -5.04 -12.42 27.74
CA ASN A 43 -5.61 -12.50 26.41
C ASN A 43 -4.70 -13.24 25.42
N PHE A 44 -3.40 -13.37 25.74
CA PHE A 44 -2.37 -13.92 24.87
C PHE A 44 -1.58 -15.05 25.52
N ILE A 45 -2.24 -16.07 26.00
CA ILE A 45 -1.72 -17.19 26.82
C ILE A 45 -0.51 -17.96 26.25
N THR A 46 -0.02 -17.58 25.08
CA THR A 46 1.14 -18.17 24.41
C THR A 46 2.16 -17.13 23.97
N ASP A 47 1.96 -15.86 24.30
CA ASP A 47 2.88 -14.77 23.97
C ASP A 47 3.25 -13.96 25.20
N SER A 48 4.34 -14.33 25.83
CA SER A 48 4.86 -13.71 27.05
C SER A 48 5.24 -12.22 26.92
N THR A 49 4.98 -11.60 25.79
CA THR A 49 5.19 -10.19 25.57
C THR A 49 3.90 -9.38 25.56
N GLN A 50 2.74 -10.04 25.55
CA GLN A 50 1.42 -9.44 25.54
C GLN A 50 0.49 -10.15 26.54
N TRP A 51 -0.40 -9.42 27.22
CA TRP A 51 -1.33 -9.98 28.23
C TRP A 51 -2.69 -9.26 28.28
N VAL A 52 -2.80 -8.05 27.73
CA VAL A 52 -4.04 -7.28 27.66
C VAL A 52 -4.37 -6.94 26.21
N ASP A 53 -5.65 -7.04 25.89
CA ASP A 53 -6.28 -6.62 24.65
C ASP A 53 -7.54 -5.83 25.02
N SER A 54 -7.44 -4.51 25.05
CA SER A 54 -8.47 -3.66 25.63
C SER A 54 -9.72 -3.52 24.79
N ASP A 55 -9.59 -3.62 23.48
CA ASP A 55 -10.70 -3.48 22.53
C ASP A 55 -11.10 -4.81 21.86
N SER A 56 -10.33 -5.86 22.09
CA SER A 56 -10.60 -7.23 21.66
C SER A 56 -10.50 -7.44 20.15
N ASP A 57 -9.47 -6.87 19.53
CA ASP A 57 -9.19 -7.05 18.10
C ASP A 57 -8.11 -8.11 17.81
N GLY A 58 -7.43 -8.58 18.87
CA GLY A 58 -6.40 -9.62 18.77
C GLY A 58 -4.97 -9.08 18.73
N TYR A 59 -4.78 -7.76 18.88
CA TYR A 59 -3.49 -7.14 19.11
C TYR A 59 -3.34 -6.70 20.57
N GLY A 60 -2.13 -6.78 21.10
CA GLY A 60 -1.89 -6.55 22.52
C GLY A 60 -1.45 -5.14 22.84
N ASP A 61 -1.94 -4.63 23.99
CA ASP A 61 -1.73 -3.25 24.44
C ASP A 61 -0.28 -2.91 24.81
N ASN A 62 0.59 -3.91 25.00
CA ASN A 62 1.98 -3.65 25.39
C ASN A 62 2.80 -3.14 24.20
N PRO A 63 3.19 -1.84 24.16
CA PRO A 63 3.91 -1.27 23.03
C PRO A 63 5.33 -1.83 22.83
N ALA A 64 5.83 -2.63 23.77
CA ALA A 64 7.11 -3.30 23.68
C ALA A 64 6.99 -4.81 23.36
N GLY A 65 5.76 -5.30 23.20
CA GLY A 65 5.46 -6.67 22.85
C GLY A 65 5.51 -6.96 21.36
N ASN A 66 5.18 -8.18 21.00
CA ASN A 66 5.05 -8.58 19.60
C ASN A 66 3.80 -7.94 18.98
N ASN A 67 3.93 -7.40 17.77
CA ASN A 67 2.83 -6.78 17.04
C ASN A 67 1.94 -5.90 17.94
N PRO A 68 2.50 -4.85 18.56
CA PRO A 68 1.77 -4.06 19.54
C PRO A 68 0.62 -3.31 18.87
N ASP A 69 -0.52 -3.25 19.56
CA ASP A 69 -1.66 -2.48 19.11
C ASP A 69 -1.32 -0.97 19.05
N GLY A 70 -1.51 -0.38 17.88
CA GLY A 70 -1.34 1.04 17.63
C GLY A 70 -2.55 1.87 18.03
N CYS A 71 -3.72 1.22 18.24
CA CYS A 71 -5.03 1.84 18.47
C CYS A 71 -5.77 1.22 19.66
N VAL A 72 -5.11 0.96 20.77
CA VAL A 72 -5.51 0.17 21.98
C VAL A 72 -6.95 0.35 22.52
N SER A 73 -7.77 1.19 21.97
CA SER A 73 -9.14 1.44 22.42
C SER A 73 -10.16 1.42 21.30
N VAL A 74 -9.74 1.10 20.09
CA VAL A 74 -10.58 1.10 18.89
C VAL A 74 -10.19 -0.05 18.00
N GLN A 75 -11.01 -1.10 17.95
CA GLN A 75 -10.77 -2.29 17.15
C GLN A 75 -10.40 -1.97 15.71
N GLY A 76 -9.38 -2.66 15.21
CA GLY A 76 -8.95 -2.57 13.82
C GLY A 76 -8.28 -3.85 13.33
N PHE A 77 -7.95 -3.89 12.04
CA PHE A 77 -7.41 -5.09 11.41
C PHE A 77 -6.16 -4.81 10.58
N SER A 78 -5.66 -3.58 10.62
CA SER A 78 -4.42 -3.23 9.94
C SER A 78 -3.25 -4.08 10.46
N SER A 79 -2.36 -4.47 9.55
CA SER A 79 -1.31 -5.46 9.83
C SER A 79 0.00 -5.20 9.10
N GLN A 80 0.10 -4.11 8.34
CA GLN A 80 1.27 -3.76 7.56
C GLN A 80 2.04 -2.56 8.13
N ASP A 81 1.33 -1.59 8.69
CA ASP A 81 1.87 -0.35 9.26
C ASP A 81 1.66 -0.26 10.78
N ARG A 82 0.47 0.09 11.23
CA ARG A 82 0.04 0.15 12.63
C ARG A 82 -0.90 -1.02 12.90
N PHE A 83 -0.44 -2.01 13.65
CA PHE A 83 -1.28 -3.17 13.99
C PHE A 83 -2.50 -2.75 14.80
N GLY A 84 -3.64 -3.38 14.56
CA GLY A 84 -4.85 -3.19 15.35
C GLY A 84 -5.57 -1.85 15.12
N CYS A 85 -5.22 -1.09 14.10
CA CYS A 85 -5.91 0.16 13.79
C CYS A 85 -7.01 -0.02 12.76
N PRO A 86 -7.98 0.91 12.66
CA PRO A 86 -8.97 0.88 11.61
C PRO A 86 -8.35 0.77 10.22
N ASP A 87 -8.91 -0.10 9.40
CA ASP A 87 -8.54 -0.43 8.04
C ASP A 87 -9.84 -0.71 7.31
N THR A 88 -10.30 0.26 6.53
CA THR A 88 -11.68 0.25 6.01
C THR A 88 -11.87 -0.71 4.86
N ASP A 89 -10.87 -0.89 3.99
CA ASP A 89 -10.98 -1.75 2.83
C ASP A 89 -10.31 -3.13 3.00
N GLY A 90 -9.47 -3.27 4.03
CA GLY A 90 -8.88 -4.56 4.41
C GLY A 90 -7.61 -4.92 3.65
N ASP A 91 -6.86 -3.95 3.17
CA ASP A 91 -5.58 -4.19 2.51
C ASP A 91 -4.40 -4.39 3.48
N GLY A 92 -4.64 -4.07 4.75
CA GLY A 92 -3.68 -4.20 5.84
C GLY A 92 -3.02 -2.90 6.27
N TYR A 93 -3.18 -1.82 5.53
CA TYR A 93 -2.73 -0.50 5.93
C TYR A 93 -3.82 0.23 6.71
N SER A 94 -3.42 1.06 7.67
CA SER A 94 -4.39 1.73 8.54
C SER A 94 -4.91 3.03 7.93
N ASP A 95 -6.20 3.27 8.12
CA ASP A 95 -6.84 4.54 7.76
C ASP A 95 -6.11 5.74 8.38
N PRO A 96 -6.07 6.90 7.74
CA PRO A 96 -5.53 8.12 8.34
C PRO A 96 -6.29 8.54 9.61
N ASP A 97 -5.58 8.88 10.68
CA ASP A 97 -6.13 9.50 11.90
C ASP A 97 -5.45 10.85 12.18
N PRO A 98 -5.77 11.89 11.41
CA PRO A 98 -5.16 13.21 11.56
C PRO A 98 -5.54 13.93 12.86
N THR A 99 -6.51 13.40 13.60
CA THR A 99 -6.97 13.97 14.87
C THR A 99 -6.35 13.29 16.10
N GLY A 100 -5.79 12.09 15.92
CA GLY A 100 -5.34 11.25 17.01
C GLY A 100 -6.50 10.72 17.87
N ALA A 101 -7.68 10.51 17.27
CA ALA A 101 -8.85 10.01 17.99
C ALA A 101 -8.68 8.52 18.38
N ASN A 102 -7.94 7.77 17.61
CA ASN A 102 -7.73 6.33 17.76
C ASN A 102 -6.31 5.99 18.23
N GLY A 103 -5.51 6.98 18.62
CA GLY A 103 -4.13 6.79 19.01
C GLY A 103 -3.27 8.03 18.74
N PRO A 104 -1.98 7.91 18.49
CA PRO A 104 -1.17 9.01 17.97
C PRO A 104 -1.72 9.52 16.63
N VAL A 105 -1.57 10.83 16.35
CA VAL A 105 -1.85 11.37 15.01
C VAL A 105 -1.13 10.54 13.95
N TRP A 106 -1.87 10.16 12.93
CA TRP A 106 -1.38 9.30 11.84
C TRP A 106 -1.92 9.81 10.51
N THR A 107 -1.03 10.12 9.60
CA THR A 107 -1.35 10.77 8.33
C THR A 107 -0.64 10.04 7.19
N VAL A 108 -0.97 10.39 5.96
CA VAL A 108 -0.27 9.85 4.78
C VAL A 108 1.24 10.13 4.82
N ASP A 109 1.67 11.25 5.42
CA ASP A 109 3.09 11.54 5.64
C ASP A 109 3.77 10.55 6.62
N ASP A 110 2.98 9.79 7.40
CA ASP A 110 3.42 8.74 8.31
C ASP A 110 3.22 7.33 7.72
N ASN A 111 2.85 7.21 6.46
CA ASN A 111 2.46 6.01 5.70
C ASN A 111 1.07 5.44 6.06
N ALA A 112 0.11 6.30 6.46
CA ALA A 112 -1.29 5.90 6.48
C ALA A 112 -1.77 5.63 5.04
N ASP A 113 -2.77 4.77 4.92
CA ASP A 113 -3.40 4.48 3.64
C ASP A 113 -3.93 5.75 2.95
N LEU A 114 -3.48 6.00 1.73
CA LEU A 114 -3.91 7.14 0.93
C LEU A 114 -5.28 6.91 0.28
N TRP A 115 -5.67 5.66 0.05
CA TRP A 115 -6.95 5.25 -0.53
C TRP A 115 -7.77 4.32 0.36
N PRO A 116 -8.28 4.75 1.54
CA PRO A 116 -8.95 3.91 2.54
C PRO A 116 -10.25 3.24 2.08
N SER A 117 -10.48 3.11 0.81
CA SER A 117 -11.63 2.43 0.19
C SER A 117 -11.25 1.67 -1.07
N ASP A 118 -9.97 1.54 -1.37
CA ASP A 118 -9.45 0.78 -2.52
C ASP A 118 -8.38 -0.21 -2.07
N VAL A 119 -8.78 -1.41 -1.73
CA VAL A 119 -7.95 -2.55 -1.28
C VAL A 119 -6.74 -2.85 -2.18
N THR A 120 -6.59 -2.19 -3.29
CA THR A 120 -5.51 -2.40 -4.26
C THR A 120 -4.46 -1.28 -4.27
N GLN A 121 -4.68 -0.19 -3.53
CA GLN A 121 -3.76 0.95 -3.49
C GLN A 121 -3.67 1.51 -2.06
N TRP A 122 -2.47 1.90 -1.62
CA TRP A 122 -2.23 2.43 -0.26
C TRP A 122 -1.16 3.53 -0.21
N VAL A 123 -0.29 3.67 -1.23
CA VAL A 123 0.81 4.64 -1.27
C VAL A 123 0.97 5.24 -2.67
N ASP A 124 1.43 6.50 -2.71
CA ASP A 124 1.82 7.25 -3.90
C ASP A 124 3.12 7.99 -3.54
N ASP A 125 4.26 7.45 -3.96
CA ASP A 125 5.59 7.92 -3.54
C ASP A 125 6.01 9.23 -4.25
N ASP A 126 5.38 9.58 -5.37
CA ASP A 126 5.73 10.75 -6.17
C ASP A 126 4.63 11.83 -6.27
N ASP A 127 3.49 11.59 -5.58
CA ASP A 127 2.37 12.53 -5.46
C ASP A 127 1.67 12.87 -6.79
N ASP A 128 1.61 11.93 -7.73
CA ASP A 128 0.98 12.16 -9.03
C ASP A 128 -0.49 11.71 -9.12
N THR A 129 -1.00 11.13 -8.05
CA THR A 129 -2.37 10.61 -7.90
C THR A 129 -2.64 9.22 -8.46
N PHE A 130 -1.64 8.56 -8.98
CA PHE A 130 -1.69 7.13 -9.29
C PHE A 130 -1.03 6.34 -8.15
N GLY A 131 -1.59 5.20 -7.79
CA GLY A 131 -1.04 4.42 -6.67
C GLY A 131 0.09 3.49 -7.10
N ASP A 132 1.09 3.34 -6.25
CA ASP A 132 2.32 2.62 -6.55
C ASP A 132 2.16 1.13 -6.87
N ASN A 133 1.00 0.54 -6.57
CA ASN A 133 0.75 -0.84 -6.97
C ASN A 133 0.30 -0.91 -8.45
N PRO A 134 1.18 -1.30 -9.38
CA PRO A 134 0.87 -1.29 -10.81
C PRO A 134 -0.22 -2.29 -11.22
N LEU A 135 -0.61 -3.18 -10.30
CA LEU A 135 -1.68 -4.16 -10.52
C LEU A 135 -3.00 -3.73 -9.87
N GLY A 136 -2.99 -2.62 -9.14
CA GLY A 136 -4.17 -2.04 -8.51
C GLY A 136 -5.01 -1.20 -9.47
N THR A 137 -6.05 -0.59 -8.91
CA THR A 137 -6.89 0.37 -9.63
C THR A 137 -6.04 1.58 -10.03
N ASP A 138 -6.07 1.94 -11.31
CA ASP A 138 -5.29 3.06 -11.86
C ASP A 138 -3.81 3.05 -11.42
N GLY A 139 -3.22 1.83 -11.33
CA GLY A 139 -1.87 1.63 -10.80
C GLY A 139 -0.79 2.34 -11.60
N ASP A 140 0.11 3.00 -10.89
CA ASP A 140 1.25 3.71 -11.47
C ASP A 140 2.27 2.73 -12.09
N MET A 141 2.65 3.01 -13.31
CA MET A 141 3.68 2.26 -14.05
C MET A 141 5.07 2.88 -13.91
N CYS A 142 5.17 4.07 -13.31
CA CYS A 142 6.40 4.82 -13.08
C CYS A 142 6.55 5.30 -11.62
N PRO A 143 6.33 4.46 -10.59
CA PRO A 143 6.16 4.83 -9.20
C PRO A 143 7.42 5.46 -8.58
N GLY A 144 7.61 6.72 -8.66
CA GLY A 144 8.77 7.50 -8.20
C GLY A 144 9.20 8.55 -9.20
N VAL A 145 8.41 8.76 -10.24
CA VAL A 145 8.58 9.85 -11.21
C VAL A 145 7.22 10.36 -11.64
N ALA A 146 6.72 11.36 -10.93
CA ALA A 146 5.40 11.94 -11.18
C ALA A 146 5.11 12.21 -12.67
N GLY A 147 3.98 11.69 -13.14
CA GLY A 147 3.54 11.82 -14.52
C GLY A 147 2.03 12.05 -14.64
N SER A 148 1.54 12.23 -15.84
CA SER A 148 0.13 12.52 -16.08
C SER A 148 -0.51 11.62 -17.13
N SER A 149 0.24 10.71 -17.71
CA SER A 149 -0.29 9.77 -18.70
C SER A 149 -1.35 8.84 -18.10
N HIS A 150 -2.37 8.53 -18.89
CA HIS A 150 -3.51 7.72 -18.46
C HIS A 150 -4.18 6.92 -19.58
N ASN A 151 -3.65 6.99 -20.80
CA ASN A 151 -4.17 6.27 -21.95
C ASN A 151 -3.39 4.99 -22.27
N ASP A 152 -2.11 4.93 -21.85
CA ASP A 152 -1.22 3.78 -22.06
C ASP A 152 -0.61 3.27 -20.76
N ARG A 153 0.27 4.04 -20.11
CA ARG A 153 0.93 3.76 -18.84
C ARG A 153 0.56 4.86 -17.84
N ASN A 154 -0.30 4.55 -16.90
CA ASN A 154 -0.68 5.52 -15.87
C ASN A 154 0.55 6.03 -15.11
N GLY A 155 0.53 7.30 -14.70
CA GLY A 155 1.55 7.89 -13.84
C GLY A 155 2.91 8.13 -14.49
N CYS A 156 3.06 7.87 -15.77
CA CYS A 156 4.32 8.15 -16.46
C CYS A 156 4.39 9.55 -17.05
N ILE A 157 5.60 10.02 -17.36
CA ILE A 157 5.82 11.33 -17.96
C ILE A 157 5.04 11.43 -19.27
N ASP A 158 4.30 12.53 -19.40
CA ASP A 158 3.53 12.94 -20.57
C ASP A 158 3.82 14.43 -20.77
N SER A 159 4.67 14.76 -21.73
CA SER A 159 5.23 16.10 -21.86
C SER A 159 4.28 17.12 -22.47
N ASP A 160 3.33 16.70 -23.29
CA ASP A 160 2.40 17.60 -23.95
C ASP A 160 0.95 17.50 -23.43
N GLY A 161 0.64 16.49 -22.63
CA GLY A 161 -0.62 16.37 -21.92
C GLY A 161 -1.75 15.73 -22.73
N ASP A 162 -1.44 14.87 -23.69
CA ASP A 162 -2.44 14.16 -24.47
C ASP A 162 -2.91 12.83 -23.84
N GLY A 163 -2.25 12.43 -22.79
CA GLY A 163 -2.53 11.23 -21.99
C GLY A 163 -1.69 10.01 -22.36
N TYR A 164 -0.89 10.07 -23.41
CA TYR A 164 0.09 9.03 -23.73
C TYR A 164 1.45 9.33 -23.14
N SER A 165 2.16 8.32 -22.71
CA SER A 165 3.44 8.49 -22.04
C SER A 165 4.58 8.70 -23.04
N ASP A 166 5.51 9.59 -22.67
CA ASP A 166 6.77 9.78 -23.40
C ASP A 166 7.55 8.46 -23.52
N PRO A 167 8.34 8.26 -24.58
CA PRO A 167 9.24 7.11 -24.69
C PRO A 167 10.31 7.09 -23.59
N ASP A 168 10.46 5.96 -22.91
CA ASP A 168 11.59 5.68 -22.01
C ASP A 168 12.40 4.48 -22.51
N PRO A 169 13.25 4.65 -23.53
CA PRO A 169 14.03 3.55 -24.11
C PRO A 169 15.13 3.05 -23.18
N THR A 170 15.39 3.73 -22.08
CA THR A 170 16.43 3.38 -21.11
C THR A 170 15.88 2.65 -19.89
N GLY A 171 14.57 2.77 -19.63
CA GLY A 171 13.93 2.25 -18.45
C GLY A 171 14.37 2.96 -17.16
N VAL A 172 14.66 4.25 -17.22
CA VAL A 172 15.06 5.05 -16.04
C VAL A 172 13.85 5.36 -15.16
N ASN A 173 12.68 5.54 -15.78
CA ASN A 173 11.45 5.93 -15.11
C ASN A 173 10.45 4.75 -14.99
N GLY A 174 10.92 3.51 -15.20
CA GLY A 174 10.07 2.33 -15.19
C GLY A 174 10.58 1.26 -16.16
N PRO A 175 9.77 0.32 -16.59
CA PRO A 175 10.13 -0.61 -17.67
C PRO A 175 10.47 0.14 -18.96
N VAL A 176 11.42 -0.39 -19.74
CA VAL A 176 11.73 0.15 -21.09
C VAL A 176 10.43 0.29 -21.89
N TRP A 177 10.21 1.47 -22.44
CA TRP A 177 9.00 1.80 -23.19
C TRP A 177 9.36 2.64 -24.42
N THR A 178 8.96 2.17 -25.58
CA THR A 178 9.32 2.76 -26.87
C THR A 178 8.09 2.99 -27.71
N VAL A 179 8.20 3.78 -28.76
CA VAL A 179 7.11 3.96 -29.75
C VAL A 179 6.61 2.61 -30.29
N ALA A 180 7.50 1.62 -30.47
CA ALA A 180 7.12 0.28 -30.89
C ALA A 180 6.28 -0.48 -29.84
N ASP A 181 6.34 -0.07 -28.58
CA ASP A 181 5.54 -0.63 -27.47
C ASP A 181 4.23 0.16 -27.26
N GLY A 182 4.09 1.30 -27.90
CA GLY A 182 2.91 2.17 -27.81
C GLY A 182 3.15 3.51 -27.11
N ALA A 183 4.42 3.90 -26.85
CA ALA A 183 4.74 5.22 -26.33
C ALA A 183 4.38 6.30 -27.36
N ASP A 184 4.14 7.52 -26.85
CA ASP A 184 3.91 8.67 -27.70
C ASP A 184 5.07 8.90 -28.69
N ALA A 185 4.74 8.94 -29.96
CA ALA A 185 5.70 9.19 -31.03
C ALA A 185 6.00 10.71 -31.22
N PHE A 186 5.14 11.57 -30.63
CA PHE A 186 5.20 13.02 -30.80
C PHE A 186 5.16 13.78 -29.47
N PRO A 187 6.05 13.55 -28.50
CA PRO A 187 5.98 14.03 -27.11
C PRO A 187 6.02 15.56 -26.93
N SER A 188 5.63 16.32 -27.90
CA SER A 188 5.56 17.79 -27.89
C SER A 188 4.38 18.32 -28.70
N ASP A 189 3.48 17.46 -29.16
CA ASP A 189 2.29 17.84 -29.94
C ASP A 189 1.06 17.04 -29.50
N ALA A 190 0.34 17.52 -28.51
CA ALA A 190 -0.87 16.92 -27.91
C ALA A 190 -2.03 16.62 -28.91
N SER A 191 -1.84 16.77 -30.17
CA SER A 191 -2.79 16.37 -31.21
C SER A 191 -2.39 15.08 -31.93
N MET A 192 -1.22 14.54 -31.65
CA MET A 192 -0.61 13.37 -32.30
C MET A 192 0.07 12.48 -31.28
N TRP A 193 -0.06 11.14 -31.39
CA TRP A 193 0.59 10.20 -30.47
C TRP A 193 1.10 8.90 -31.13
N ALA A 194 0.59 8.54 -32.31
CA ALA A 194 0.90 7.24 -32.92
C ALA A 194 1.62 7.39 -34.27
N ASP A 195 2.72 6.62 -34.42
CA ASP A 195 3.48 6.51 -35.67
C ASP A 195 4.09 5.09 -35.74
N ALA A 196 3.32 4.15 -36.22
CA ALA A 196 3.67 2.73 -36.20
C ALA A 196 4.75 2.36 -37.22
N ASP A 197 4.87 3.09 -38.32
CA ASP A 197 5.85 2.81 -39.36
C ASP A 197 7.07 3.74 -39.32
N GLY A 198 7.03 4.78 -38.49
CA GLY A 198 8.16 5.65 -38.20
C GLY A 198 8.45 6.71 -39.29
N ASP A 199 7.45 7.11 -40.04
CA ASP A 199 7.61 8.07 -41.11
C ASP A 199 7.39 9.54 -40.69
N GLY A 200 6.92 9.77 -39.45
CA GLY A 200 6.72 11.08 -38.87
C GLY A 200 5.34 11.70 -39.18
N VAL A 201 4.37 10.91 -39.65
CA VAL A 201 2.97 11.29 -39.83
C VAL A 201 2.13 10.51 -38.83
N ASP A 202 1.20 11.19 -38.14
CA ASP A 202 0.37 10.57 -37.14
C ASP A 202 -0.66 9.58 -37.73
N ASP A 203 -0.63 8.35 -37.23
CA ASP A 203 -1.52 7.26 -37.67
C ASP A 203 -2.99 7.53 -37.39
N ALA A 204 -3.29 8.29 -36.33
CA ALA A 204 -4.66 8.48 -35.88
C ALA A 204 -5.40 9.54 -36.66
N SER A 205 -4.70 10.52 -37.23
CA SER A 205 -5.33 11.66 -37.86
C SER A 205 -4.96 11.83 -39.33
N ASP A 206 -3.70 11.73 -39.69
CA ASP A 206 -3.19 12.25 -40.95
C ASP A 206 -2.60 11.21 -41.90
N ASP A 207 -2.09 10.06 -41.34
CA ASP A 207 -1.47 9.05 -42.18
C ASP A 207 -2.49 8.22 -42.98
N SER A 208 -2.34 8.24 -44.30
CA SER A 208 -3.13 7.42 -45.20
C SER A 208 -2.61 6.00 -45.39
N CYS A 209 -1.39 5.70 -44.87
CA CYS A 209 -0.70 4.41 -45.00
C CYS A 209 -0.05 3.97 -43.67
N PRO A 210 -0.76 3.91 -42.55
CA PRO A 210 -0.20 3.82 -41.17
C PRO A 210 0.60 2.57 -40.86
N ASN A 211 1.04 1.81 -41.78
CA ASN A 211 1.88 0.61 -41.63
C ASN A 211 2.93 0.52 -42.74
N VAL A 212 3.07 1.54 -43.58
CA VAL A 212 4.00 1.54 -44.71
C VAL A 212 4.60 2.92 -44.87
N ALA A 213 5.73 3.11 -44.19
CA ALA A 213 6.45 4.39 -44.18
C ALA A 213 6.60 5.01 -45.59
N GLY A 214 6.25 6.27 -45.69
CA GLY A 214 6.29 7.00 -46.94
C GLY A 214 6.75 8.44 -46.83
N THR A 215 6.80 9.14 -47.93
CA THR A 215 7.28 10.54 -47.98
C THR A 215 6.29 11.47 -48.64
N SER A 216 5.11 10.98 -49.02
CA SER A 216 4.08 11.81 -49.64
C SER A 216 3.53 12.86 -48.66
N THR A 217 3.51 14.10 -49.12
CA THR A 217 3.06 15.27 -48.33
C THR A 217 1.88 16.03 -48.95
N GLN A 218 1.34 15.56 -50.07
CA GLN A 218 0.35 16.34 -50.81
C GLN A 218 -1.00 15.64 -51.05
N ASP A 219 -1.01 14.39 -51.49
CA ASP A 219 -2.25 13.69 -51.85
C ASP A 219 -2.63 12.60 -50.82
N ARG A 220 -1.71 11.73 -50.48
CA ARG A 220 -1.85 10.66 -49.45
C ARG A 220 -0.70 10.77 -48.48
N LEU A 221 -0.89 11.57 -47.43
CA LEU A 221 0.12 11.80 -46.43
C LEU A 221 0.63 10.46 -45.87
N GLY A 222 1.92 10.35 -45.62
CA GLY A 222 2.53 9.12 -45.06
C GLY A 222 2.65 7.95 -46.03
N CYS A 223 2.19 8.04 -47.27
CA CYS A 223 2.30 6.94 -48.20
C CYS A 223 3.59 7.00 -49.05
N PRO A 224 4.07 5.82 -49.55
CA PRO A 224 5.16 5.81 -50.52
C PRO A 224 4.87 6.67 -51.74
N ASP A 225 5.77 7.60 -52.03
CA ASP A 225 5.73 8.44 -53.20
C ASP A 225 6.80 7.93 -54.22
N SER A 226 6.37 7.47 -55.36
CA SER A 226 7.24 6.84 -56.34
C SER A 226 7.80 7.80 -57.40
N ASP A 227 7.34 9.05 -57.39
CA ASP A 227 7.71 10.05 -58.39
C ASP A 227 8.10 11.44 -57.80
N GLY A 228 8.09 11.58 -56.46
CA GLY A 228 8.59 12.73 -55.71
C GLY A 228 7.59 13.84 -55.50
#